data_9bf2116240f61e34a029a357aac59862
#
_entry.id   9bf2116240f61e34a029a357aac59862
#
_cell.length_a   1.000
_cell.length_b   1.000
_cell.length_c   1.000
_cell.angle_alpha   90.00
_cell.angle_beta   90.00
_cell.angle_gamma   90.00
#
_symmetry.space_group_name_H-M   'P 1'
#
loop_
_entity.id
_entity.type
_entity.pdbx_description
1 polymer ?
#
loop_
_entity_poly.entity_id
_entity_poly.type
_entity_poly.pdbx_seq_one_letter_code
_entity_poly.pdbx_strand_id
1 'polypeptide(L)'
;MKLTPRERFLAKVCPEPKSGCWLWRGQLRADGYGMVRFERKVYLAHRLAWKLFRGEIGPGLVVCHKCDVRACVNPEHLFLGTMMDNVKDMMEKGRSTHGEKHRSAKLTTEQVRRIKTMLAEGFMRVSDIAREYGVTHATIGCIARGTSWRHVKLATAAIQGDAVEQPKQESVNSITTPENEL
;
A
#
# COMPACT_ATOMS: atom_id res chain seq x y z
N MET A 1 21.48 -44.25 13.70
CA MET A 1 21.77 -43.44 12.49
C MET A 1 21.75 -41.95 12.85
N LYS A 2 22.73 -41.16 12.41
CA LYS A 2 22.71 -39.71 12.64
C LYS A 2 21.88 -39.07 11.55
N LEU A 3 20.88 -38.25 11.92
CA LEU A 3 20.06 -37.49 10.98
C LEU A 3 20.90 -36.53 10.10
N THR A 4 20.62 -36.48 8.84
CA THR A 4 21.20 -35.48 7.90
C THR A 4 20.84 -34.06 8.29
N PRO A 5 21.54 -33.03 7.81
CA PRO A 5 21.19 -31.65 8.04
C PRO A 5 19.76 -31.30 7.64
N ARG A 6 19.28 -31.83 6.50
CA ARG A 6 17.91 -31.63 6.02
C ARG A 6 16.87 -32.26 6.94
N GLU A 7 17.09 -33.50 7.38
CA GLU A 7 16.18 -34.21 8.29
C GLU A 7 16.08 -33.50 9.64
N ARG A 8 17.20 -33.04 10.21
CA ARG A 8 17.20 -32.24 11.45
C ARG A 8 16.47 -30.92 11.31
N PHE A 9 16.50 -30.31 10.13
CA PHE A 9 15.76 -29.10 9.84
C PHE A 9 14.26 -29.40 9.73
N LEU A 10 13.89 -30.40 8.94
CA LEU A 10 12.50 -30.82 8.73
C LEU A 10 11.79 -31.29 9.99
N ALA A 11 12.50 -31.88 10.93
CA ALA A 11 11.95 -32.25 12.24
C ALA A 11 11.37 -31.07 13.05
N LYS A 12 11.72 -29.83 12.68
CA LYS A 12 11.22 -28.59 13.31
C LYS A 12 10.21 -27.85 12.44
N VAL A 13 9.70 -28.47 11.41
CA VAL A 13 8.76 -27.90 10.45
C VAL A 13 7.38 -28.52 10.65
N CYS A 14 6.35 -27.70 10.63
CA CYS A 14 4.95 -28.13 10.60
C CYS A 14 4.32 -27.68 9.27
N PRO A 15 4.02 -28.60 8.35
CA PRO A 15 3.27 -28.28 7.14
C PRO A 15 1.87 -27.79 7.49
N GLU A 16 1.43 -26.73 6.84
CA GLU A 16 0.06 -26.19 6.93
C GLU A 16 -0.67 -26.52 5.61
N PRO A 17 -1.66 -27.45 5.63
CA PRO A 17 -2.23 -28.01 4.41
C PRO A 17 -2.98 -27.00 3.53
N LYS A 18 -3.63 -25.99 4.14
CA LYS A 18 -4.47 -25.03 3.40
C LYS A 18 -3.63 -24.04 2.58
N SER A 19 -2.55 -23.52 3.15
CA SER A 19 -1.69 -22.55 2.50
C SER A 19 -0.46 -23.17 1.83
N GLY A 20 -0.15 -24.43 2.13
CA GLY A 20 1.10 -25.09 1.74
C GLY A 20 2.34 -24.53 2.45
N CYS A 21 2.18 -23.67 3.44
CA CYS A 21 3.28 -23.15 4.23
C CYS A 21 3.92 -24.24 5.10
N TRP A 22 5.23 -24.20 5.20
CA TRP A 22 5.98 -24.97 6.18
C TRP A 22 6.30 -24.07 7.36
N LEU A 23 5.53 -24.18 8.43
CA LEU A 23 5.68 -23.31 9.59
C LEU A 23 6.82 -23.78 10.49
N TRP A 24 7.72 -22.85 10.81
CA TRP A 24 8.85 -23.12 11.72
C TRP A 24 8.37 -23.24 13.17
N ARG A 25 8.65 -24.36 13.80
CA ARG A 25 8.31 -24.66 15.21
C ARG A 25 9.42 -24.39 16.22
N GLY A 26 10.60 -23.98 15.75
CA GLY A 26 11.70 -23.58 16.64
C GLY A 26 11.51 -22.16 17.16
N GLN A 27 12.60 -21.61 17.71
CA GLN A 27 12.62 -20.25 18.24
C GLN A 27 12.23 -19.22 17.16
N LEU A 28 11.36 -18.26 17.53
CA LEU A 28 11.01 -17.11 16.72
C LEU A 28 11.63 -15.83 17.30
N ARG A 29 12.01 -14.90 16.44
CA ARG A 29 12.34 -13.52 16.81
C ARG A 29 11.05 -12.74 17.11
N ALA A 30 11.20 -11.58 17.78
CA ALA A 30 10.07 -10.68 18.06
C ALA A 30 9.34 -10.21 16.80
N ASP A 31 10.02 -10.16 15.66
CA ASP A 31 9.46 -9.82 14.35
C ASP A 31 8.80 -11.02 13.62
N GLY A 32 8.76 -12.21 14.24
CA GLY A 32 8.10 -13.41 13.73
C GLY A 32 8.95 -14.29 12.82
N TYR A 33 10.20 -13.95 12.56
CA TYR A 33 11.10 -14.83 11.78
C TYR A 33 11.64 -15.98 12.61
N GLY A 34 11.67 -17.18 12.02
CA GLY A 34 12.29 -18.35 12.61
C GLY A 34 13.80 -18.19 12.77
N MET A 35 14.34 -18.67 13.90
CA MET A 35 15.78 -18.75 14.16
C MET A 35 16.20 -20.21 14.34
N VAL A 36 17.38 -20.54 13.83
CA VAL A 36 17.95 -21.88 13.92
C VAL A 36 19.45 -21.82 14.11
N ARG A 37 19.97 -22.62 15.07
CA ARG A 37 21.41 -22.84 15.19
C ARG A 37 21.81 -24.03 14.30
N PHE A 38 22.75 -23.76 13.39
CA PHE A 38 23.29 -24.75 12.48
C PHE A 38 24.82 -24.53 12.36
N GLU A 39 25.60 -25.58 12.49
CA GLU A 39 27.08 -25.52 12.43
C GLU A 39 27.69 -24.39 13.29
N ARG A 40 27.27 -24.30 14.55
CA ARG A 40 27.69 -23.28 15.54
C ARG A 40 27.29 -21.83 15.18
N LYS A 41 26.64 -21.59 14.06
CA LYS A 41 26.12 -20.27 13.64
C LYS A 41 24.60 -20.18 13.79
N VAL A 42 24.11 -18.99 13.98
CA VAL A 42 22.65 -18.72 14.03
C VAL A 42 22.21 -18.17 12.67
N TYR A 43 21.19 -18.79 12.12
CA TYR A 43 20.59 -18.39 10.84
C TYR A 43 19.12 -18.03 11.04
N LEU A 44 18.59 -17.19 10.15
CA LEU A 44 17.16 -17.13 9.94
C LEU A 44 16.72 -18.43 9.26
N ALA A 45 15.65 -19.05 9.76
CA ALA A 45 15.23 -20.39 9.35
C ALA A 45 14.93 -20.47 7.85
N HIS A 46 14.23 -19.46 7.28
CA HIS A 46 13.95 -19.42 5.84
C HIS A 46 15.23 -19.29 4.98
N ARG A 47 16.26 -18.59 5.46
CA ARG A 47 17.57 -18.51 4.76
C ARG A 47 18.31 -19.84 4.80
N LEU A 48 18.25 -20.55 5.94
CA LEU A 48 18.82 -21.90 6.03
C LEU A 48 18.03 -22.89 5.17
N ALA A 49 16.69 -22.79 5.13
CA ALA A 49 15.87 -23.59 4.22
C ALA A 49 16.31 -23.39 2.77
N TRP A 50 16.48 -22.14 2.33
CA TRP A 50 16.99 -21.88 0.98
C TRP A 50 18.32 -22.59 0.73
N LYS A 51 19.31 -22.41 1.62
CA LYS A 51 20.64 -23.05 1.48
C LYS A 51 20.58 -24.57 1.43
N LEU A 52 19.74 -25.18 2.25
CA LEU A 52 19.62 -26.64 2.30
C LEU A 52 18.92 -27.25 1.08
N PHE A 53 17.96 -26.53 0.49
CA PHE A 53 17.07 -27.07 -0.55
C PHE A 53 17.30 -26.50 -1.95
N ARG A 54 17.81 -25.27 -2.07
CA ARG A 54 18.00 -24.55 -3.33
C ARG A 54 19.44 -24.18 -3.63
N GLY A 55 20.31 -24.12 -2.62
CA GLY A 55 21.73 -23.79 -2.78
C GLY A 55 22.15 -22.46 -2.16
N GLU A 56 23.31 -21.97 -2.52
CA GLU A 56 23.90 -20.77 -1.92
C GLU A 56 23.11 -19.49 -2.31
N ILE A 57 23.17 -18.53 -1.40
CA ILE A 57 22.59 -17.20 -1.59
C ILE A 57 23.70 -16.29 -2.12
N GLY A 58 23.56 -15.83 -3.36
CA GLY A 58 24.53 -14.93 -3.99
C GLY A 58 24.72 -13.61 -3.23
N PRO A 59 25.85 -12.93 -3.44
CA PRO A 59 26.12 -11.64 -2.82
C PRO A 59 25.06 -10.61 -3.22
N GLY A 60 24.65 -9.76 -2.29
CA GLY A 60 23.62 -8.74 -2.49
C GLY A 60 22.17 -9.26 -2.58
N LEU A 61 21.97 -10.59 -2.57
CA LEU A 61 20.63 -11.19 -2.60
C LEU A 61 20.08 -11.46 -1.19
N VAL A 62 18.77 -11.33 -1.07
CA VAL A 62 18.00 -11.67 0.12
C VAL A 62 16.97 -12.73 -0.22
N VAL A 63 16.62 -13.56 0.77
CA VAL A 63 15.54 -14.54 0.64
C VAL A 63 14.24 -13.88 1.07
N CYS A 64 13.30 -13.78 0.15
CA CYS A 64 11.99 -13.17 0.34
C CYS A 64 10.87 -14.21 0.35
N HIS A 65 9.71 -13.86 0.94
CA HIS A 65 8.54 -14.72 0.99
C HIS A 65 7.50 -14.30 -0.08
N LYS A 66 7.06 -15.26 -0.89
CA LYS A 66 5.90 -15.07 -1.78
C LYS A 66 4.58 -15.06 -0.96
N CYS A 67 4.52 -15.88 0.10
CA CYS A 67 3.33 -16.07 0.96
C CYS A 67 3.18 -15.04 2.08
N ASP A 68 4.16 -14.14 2.28
CA ASP A 68 4.20 -13.12 3.35
C ASP A 68 4.19 -13.66 4.78
N VAL A 69 4.28 -14.98 4.99
CA VAL A 69 4.33 -15.64 6.30
C VAL A 69 5.76 -15.72 6.77
N ARG A 70 6.16 -14.89 7.75
CA ARG A 70 7.56 -14.79 8.23
C ARG A 70 8.11 -16.07 8.84
N ALA A 71 7.23 -16.89 9.43
CA ALA A 71 7.59 -18.19 9.98
C ALA A 71 7.65 -19.31 8.92
N CYS A 72 7.27 -19.04 7.67
CA CYS A 72 7.30 -20.02 6.61
C CYS A 72 8.75 -20.31 6.19
N VAL A 73 9.07 -21.59 6.02
CA VAL A 73 10.37 -22.06 5.55
C VAL A 73 10.25 -22.97 4.31
N ASN A 74 9.07 -23.00 3.67
CA ASN A 74 8.86 -23.78 2.45
C ASN A 74 9.67 -23.17 1.29
N PRO A 75 10.61 -23.92 0.68
CA PRO A 75 11.45 -23.41 -0.40
C PRO A 75 10.65 -22.94 -1.64
N GLU A 76 9.44 -23.49 -1.87
CA GLU A 76 8.56 -23.08 -2.96
C GLU A 76 7.92 -21.71 -2.72
N HIS A 77 7.76 -21.33 -1.45
CA HIS A 77 7.24 -20.04 -1.01
C HIS A 77 8.31 -18.96 -0.85
N LEU A 78 9.55 -19.30 -1.17
CA LEU A 78 10.69 -18.39 -1.11
C LEU A 78 11.18 -18.02 -2.51
N PHE A 79 11.83 -16.88 -2.62
CA PHE A 79 12.56 -16.47 -3.81
C PHE A 79 13.79 -15.64 -3.43
N LEU A 80 14.79 -15.62 -4.31
CA LEU A 80 15.91 -14.69 -4.19
C LEU A 80 15.60 -13.40 -4.94
N GLY A 81 15.89 -12.29 -4.32
CA GLY A 81 15.79 -10.98 -4.92
C GLY A 81 16.74 -9.99 -4.28
N THR A 82 16.90 -8.85 -4.88
CA THR A 82 17.60 -7.70 -4.28
C THR A 82 16.72 -7.04 -3.22
N MET A 83 17.27 -6.11 -2.44
CA MET A 83 16.46 -5.27 -1.56
C MET A 83 15.40 -4.48 -2.34
N MET A 84 15.71 -4.04 -3.57
CA MET A 84 14.75 -3.34 -4.43
C MET A 84 13.59 -4.24 -4.85
N ASP A 85 13.86 -5.50 -5.20
CA ASP A 85 12.81 -6.48 -5.53
C ASP A 85 11.88 -6.73 -4.33
N ASN A 86 12.44 -6.82 -3.12
CA ASN A 86 11.66 -6.95 -1.89
C ASN A 86 10.79 -5.72 -1.62
N VAL A 87 11.30 -4.51 -1.86
CA VAL A 87 10.52 -3.27 -1.75
C VAL A 87 9.43 -3.21 -2.81
N LYS A 88 9.71 -3.60 -4.05
CA LYS A 88 8.75 -3.67 -5.14
C LYS A 88 7.60 -4.63 -4.81
N ASP A 89 7.91 -5.86 -4.37
CA ASP A 89 6.93 -6.84 -3.89
C ASP A 89 6.06 -6.31 -2.76
N MET A 90 6.67 -5.60 -1.80
CA MET A 90 5.95 -4.93 -0.72
C MET A 90 4.96 -3.87 -1.24
N MET A 91 5.36 -3.10 -2.26
CA MET A 91 4.51 -2.07 -2.88
C MET A 91 3.37 -2.68 -3.69
N GLU A 92 3.67 -3.67 -4.53
CA GLU A 92 2.68 -4.37 -5.37
C GLU A 92 1.61 -5.06 -4.53
N LYS A 93 1.97 -5.63 -3.39
CA LYS A 93 1.06 -6.24 -2.43
C LYS A 93 0.37 -5.23 -1.49
N GLY A 94 0.56 -3.93 -1.70
CA GLY A 94 -0.08 -2.88 -0.88
C GLY A 94 0.31 -2.89 0.61
N ARG A 95 1.44 -3.53 0.97
CA ARG A 95 1.94 -3.65 2.35
C ARG A 95 2.72 -2.42 2.83
N SER A 96 3.00 -1.49 1.93
CA SER A 96 3.70 -0.26 2.28
C SER A 96 2.85 0.60 3.21
N THR A 97 3.42 1.00 4.34
CA THR A 97 2.77 1.88 5.33
C THR A 97 3.00 3.36 4.98
N HIS A 98 2.54 3.78 3.79
CA HIS A 98 2.62 5.17 3.37
C HIS A 98 1.26 5.89 3.53
N GLY A 99 1.28 7.20 3.48
CA GLY A 99 0.08 8.01 3.65
C GLY A 99 -0.51 7.85 5.06
N GLU A 100 -1.82 7.77 5.17
CA GLU A 100 -2.53 7.65 6.45
C GLU A 100 -2.26 6.35 7.21
N LYS A 101 -1.78 5.30 6.52
CA LYS A 101 -1.37 4.03 7.14
C LYS A 101 -0.05 4.16 7.92
N HIS A 102 0.70 5.25 7.74
CA HIS A 102 1.93 5.47 8.49
C HIS A 102 1.62 5.86 9.93
N ARG A 103 2.29 5.24 10.91
CA ARG A 103 2.04 5.44 12.34
C ARG A 103 2.12 6.92 12.80
N SER A 104 2.91 7.73 12.14
CA SER A 104 3.05 9.17 12.43
C SER A 104 2.23 10.05 11.47
N ALA A 105 1.33 9.50 10.69
CA ALA A 105 0.51 10.30 9.80
C ALA A 105 -0.40 11.25 10.59
N LYS A 106 -0.34 12.53 10.27
CA LYS A 106 -1.21 13.57 10.85
C LYS A 106 -2.38 13.91 9.94
N LEU A 107 -2.33 13.45 8.70
CA LEU A 107 -3.33 13.73 7.68
C LEU A 107 -3.91 12.43 7.15
N THR A 108 -5.20 12.47 6.84
CA THR A 108 -5.90 11.40 6.11
C THR A 108 -5.78 11.60 4.59
N THR A 109 -6.05 10.56 3.83
CA THR A 109 -6.08 10.62 2.36
C THR A 109 -7.08 11.67 1.85
N GLU A 110 -8.24 11.77 2.51
CA GLU A 110 -9.27 12.75 2.16
C GLU A 110 -8.83 14.19 2.46
N GLN A 111 -8.22 14.43 3.61
CA GLN A 111 -7.65 15.73 3.93
C GLN A 111 -6.58 16.16 2.92
N VAL A 112 -5.70 15.23 2.52
CA VAL A 112 -4.69 15.53 1.50
C VAL A 112 -5.31 15.82 0.14
N ARG A 113 -6.41 15.14 -0.23
CA ARG A 113 -7.14 15.44 -1.47
C ARG A 113 -7.68 16.86 -1.43
N ARG A 114 -8.33 17.29 -0.34
CA ARG A 114 -8.81 18.66 -0.15
C ARG A 114 -7.68 19.69 -0.18
N ILE A 115 -6.58 19.42 0.52
CA ILE A 115 -5.39 20.29 0.48
C ILE A 115 -4.88 20.47 -0.95
N LYS A 116 -4.79 19.40 -1.73
CA LYS A 116 -4.36 19.48 -3.14
C LYS A 116 -5.33 20.28 -4.00
N THR A 117 -6.63 20.19 -3.76
CA THR A 117 -7.65 21.03 -4.43
C THR A 117 -7.46 22.49 -4.06
N MET A 118 -7.37 22.83 -2.77
CA MET A 118 -7.14 24.22 -2.32
C MET A 118 -5.85 24.84 -2.89
N LEU A 119 -4.78 24.02 -2.99
CA LEU A 119 -3.52 24.45 -3.61
C LEU A 119 -3.64 24.69 -5.11
N ALA A 120 -4.43 23.87 -5.82
CA ALA A 120 -4.67 24.02 -7.26
C ALA A 120 -5.55 25.23 -7.58
N GLU A 121 -6.54 25.51 -6.74
CA GLU A 121 -7.44 26.67 -6.86
C GLU A 121 -6.75 28.00 -6.49
N GLY A 122 -5.68 27.94 -5.67
CA GLY A 122 -4.89 29.10 -5.31
C GLY A 122 -5.55 30.11 -4.34
N PHE A 123 -6.72 29.76 -3.76
CA PHE A 123 -7.47 30.66 -2.89
C PHE A 123 -6.88 30.84 -1.50
N MET A 124 -6.01 29.93 -1.04
CA MET A 124 -5.43 29.96 0.28
C MET A 124 -3.90 29.90 0.24
N ARG A 125 -3.26 30.64 1.15
CA ARG A 125 -1.81 30.55 1.34
C ARG A 125 -1.43 29.22 2.01
N VAL A 126 -0.27 28.70 1.66
CA VAL A 126 0.29 27.47 2.26
C VAL A 126 0.32 27.54 3.79
N SER A 127 0.61 28.72 4.37
CA SER A 127 0.61 28.95 5.82
C SER A 127 -0.76 28.78 6.46
N ASP A 128 -1.82 29.20 5.78
CA ASP A 128 -3.18 29.16 6.32
C ASP A 128 -3.74 27.74 6.25
N ILE A 129 -3.49 27.04 5.14
CA ILE A 129 -3.77 25.59 5.02
C ILE A 129 -3.03 24.81 6.12
N ALA A 130 -1.74 25.13 6.35
CA ALA A 130 -0.95 24.44 7.38
C ALA A 130 -1.55 24.62 8.79
N ARG A 131 -2.04 25.82 9.10
CA ARG A 131 -2.70 26.14 10.37
C ARG A 131 -4.04 25.41 10.50
N GLU A 132 -4.86 25.41 9.47
CA GLU A 132 -6.17 24.74 9.45
C GLU A 132 -6.05 23.24 9.71
N TYR A 133 -5.07 22.58 9.09
CA TYR A 133 -4.87 21.13 9.22
C TYR A 133 -3.90 20.73 10.35
N GLY A 134 -3.42 21.65 11.18
CA GLY A 134 -2.54 21.37 12.31
C GLY A 134 -1.20 20.75 11.94
N VAL A 135 -0.67 21.10 10.75
CA VAL A 135 0.61 20.61 10.23
C VAL A 135 1.57 21.75 9.95
N THR A 136 2.84 21.43 9.68
CA THR A 136 3.84 22.46 9.37
C THR A 136 3.70 22.96 7.93
N HIS A 137 4.12 24.22 7.70
CA HIS A 137 4.25 24.80 6.36
C HIS A 137 5.06 23.88 5.41
N ALA A 138 6.14 23.28 5.93
CA ALA A 138 6.95 22.32 5.16
C ALA A 138 6.17 21.10 4.69
N THR A 139 5.24 20.59 5.52
CA THR A 139 4.36 19.45 5.15
C THR A 139 3.48 19.80 3.96
N ILE A 140 2.81 20.95 3.99
CA ILE A 140 1.99 21.42 2.87
C ILE A 140 2.85 21.69 1.63
N GLY A 141 4.04 22.28 1.81
CA GLY A 141 5.01 22.49 0.72
C GLY A 141 5.45 21.17 0.06
N CYS A 142 5.64 20.10 0.82
CA CYS A 142 5.94 18.76 0.28
C CYS A 142 4.76 18.18 -0.50
N ILE A 143 3.52 18.40 -0.05
CA ILE A 143 2.31 17.99 -0.77
C ILE A 143 2.18 18.78 -2.07
N ALA A 144 2.39 20.09 -2.03
CA ALA A 144 2.32 20.99 -3.20
C ALA A 144 3.34 20.61 -4.30
N ARG A 145 4.58 20.31 -3.90
CA ARG A 145 5.62 19.85 -4.83
C ARG A 145 5.49 18.38 -5.25
N GLY A 146 4.51 17.63 -4.73
CA GLY A 146 4.33 16.21 -5.02
C GLY A 146 5.47 15.32 -4.51
N THR A 147 6.28 15.78 -3.54
CA THR A 147 7.36 14.96 -2.92
C THR A 147 6.81 14.02 -1.86
N SER A 148 5.67 14.35 -1.25
CA SER A 148 4.91 13.49 -0.34
C SER A 148 3.50 13.23 -0.88
N TRP A 149 2.85 12.17 -0.40
CA TRP A 149 1.48 11.79 -0.77
C TRP A 149 1.26 11.66 -2.30
N ARG A 150 2.26 11.09 -3.00
CA ARG A 150 2.25 10.93 -4.48
C ARG A 150 1.11 10.04 -4.97
N HIS A 151 0.68 9.09 -4.15
CA HIS A 151 -0.40 8.16 -4.45
C HIS A 151 -1.80 8.83 -4.46
N VAL A 152 -1.93 9.98 -3.79
CA VAL A 152 -3.19 10.75 -3.78
C VAL A 152 -3.19 11.68 -4.98
N LYS A 153 -3.92 11.29 -6.03
CA LYS A 153 -4.15 12.15 -7.21
C LYS A 153 -5.33 13.09 -6.95
N LEU A 154 -5.34 14.28 -7.57
CA LEU A 154 -6.54 15.07 -7.69
C LEU A 154 -7.55 14.23 -8.50
N ALA A 155 -8.81 14.19 -8.06
CA ALA A 155 -9.87 13.75 -8.94
C ALA A 155 -9.84 14.73 -10.12
N THR A 156 -9.54 14.25 -11.33
CA THR A 156 -9.89 14.99 -12.54
C THR A 156 -11.40 15.15 -12.46
N ALA A 157 -11.88 16.37 -12.16
CA ALA A 157 -13.27 16.70 -12.33
C ALA A 157 -13.58 16.36 -13.79
N ALA A 158 -14.31 15.28 -14.01
CA ALA A 158 -15.07 15.15 -15.23
C ALA A 158 -16.01 16.35 -15.23
N ILE A 159 -15.64 17.36 -16.02
CA ILE A 159 -16.57 18.38 -16.47
C ILE A 159 -17.49 17.63 -17.45
N GLN A 160 -18.37 16.82 -16.91
CA GLN A 160 -19.61 16.50 -17.58
C GLN A 160 -20.44 17.74 -17.37
N GLY A 161 -20.49 18.54 -18.42
CA GLY A 161 -21.45 19.60 -18.53
C GLY A 161 -22.85 19.00 -18.41
N ASP A 162 -23.43 19.13 -17.23
CA ASP A 162 -24.87 19.07 -17.10
C ASP A 162 -25.37 20.26 -17.93
N ALA A 163 -25.83 19.91 -19.12
CA ALA A 163 -26.61 20.84 -19.95
C ALA A 163 -27.77 21.30 -19.06
N VAL A 164 -27.69 22.56 -18.63
CA VAL A 164 -28.79 23.24 -18.00
C VAL A 164 -29.91 23.27 -19.07
N GLU A 165 -30.86 22.36 -18.88
CA GLU A 165 -32.09 22.33 -19.67
C GLU A 165 -32.84 23.64 -19.39
N GLN A 166 -32.77 24.55 -20.33
CA GLN A 166 -33.53 25.81 -20.28
C GLN A 166 -35.00 25.45 -20.26
N PRO A 167 -35.82 26.00 -19.34
CA PRO A 167 -37.26 25.79 -19.37
C PRO A 167 -37.82 26.38 -20.68
N LYS A 168 -38.49 25.53 -21.45
CA LYS A 168 -39.24 25.92 -22.65
C LYS A 168 -40.22 27.02 -22.27
N GLN A 169 -40.05 28.19 -22.88
CA GLN A 169 -41.05 29.24 -22.85
C GLN A 169 -42.30 28.73 -23.55
N GLU A 170 -43.36 28.47 -22.79
CA GLU A 170 -44.71 28.29 -23.33
C GLU A 170 -45.15 29.61 -23.94
N SER A 171 -45.35 29.59 -25.25
CA SER A 171 -45.99 30.69 -26.00
C SER A 171 -47.44 30.80 -25.55
N VAL A 172 -47.73 31.87 -24.81
CA VAL A 172 -49.09 32.24 -24.45
C VAL A 172 -49.77 32.77 -25.71
N ASN A 173 -50.62 31.93 -26.28
CA ASN A 173 -51.45 32.29 -27.39
C ASN A 173 -52.50 33.35 -26.97
N SER A 174 -52.58 34.40 -27.78
CA SER A 174 -53.52 35.53 -27.71
C SER A 174 -54.94 35.06 -27.54
N ILE A 175 -55.62 35.58 -26.53
CA ILE A 175 -57.05 35.51 -26.37
C ILE A 175 -57.66 36.69 -27.16
N THR A 176 -58.29 36.34 -28.20
CA THR A 176 -59.15 37.28 -29.01
C THR A 176 -60.36 37.63 -28.18
N THR A 177 -60.59 38.90 -27.93
CA THR A 177 -61.84 39.45 -27.40
C THR A 177 -62.94 39.46 -28.49
N PRO A 178 -64.15 38.98 -28.21
CA PRO A 178 -65.29 39.24 -29.11
C PRO A 178 -65.84 40.63 -28.85
N GLU A 179 -66.00 41.36 -29.91
CA GLU A 179 -66.76 42.59 -29.94
C GLU A 179 -68.22 42.37 -29.58
N ASN A 180 -68.73 43.27 -28.76
CA ASN A 180 -70.10 43.29 -28.32
C ASN A 180 -70.84 44.23 -29.25
N GLU A 181 -71.83 43.73 -29.99
CA GLU A 181 -72.87 44.53 -30.64
C GLU A 181 -74.12 44.54 -29.79
N LEU A 182 -74.64 45.79 -29.61
CA LEU A 182 -75.97 46.28 -29.17
C LEU A 182 -76.18 46.35 -27.65
#